data_5fa3c444f799aa5508200687a9965d34
#
_entry.id   5fa3c444f799aa5508200687a9965d34
#
_cell.length_a   1.000
_cell.length_b   1.000
_cell.length_c   1.000
_cell.angle_alpha   90.00
_cell.angle_beta   90.00
_cell.angle_gamma   90.00
#
_symmetry.space_group_name_H-M   'P 1'
#
loop_
_entity.id
_entity.type
_entity.pdbx_description
1 polymer ?
#
loop_
_entity_poly.entity_id
_entity_poly.type
_entity_poly.pdbx_seq_one_letter_code
_entity_poly.pdbx_strand_id
1 'polypeptide(L)'
;MHRSKLELYAEVLHALAKKPLTIDSIAYECNMDCVILGQRLDFLAKNGLIQQENYPKKTRYALTKRGKAISKTLVITRRLEKLQTISKMLDDALQTLPALSEYGEGKPRWTRRNENY
;
A
#
# COMPACT_ATOMS: atom_id res chain seq x y z
N MET A 1 -9.70 -9.92 9.38
CA MET A 1 -9.39 -9.57 8.00
C MET A 1 -8.02 -10.12 7.63
N HIS A 2 -7.97 -10.94 6.60
CA HIS A 2 -6.71 -11.52 6.18
C HIS A 2 -5.94 -10.59 5.26
N ARG A 3 -4.71 -10.31 5.66
CA ARG A 3 -3.78 -9.61 4.79
C ARG A 3 -2.98 -10.66 4.02
N SER A 4 -2.75 -10.42 2.74
CA SER A 4 -1.89 -11.29 1.95
C SER A 4 -0.44 -11.17 2.43
N LYS A 5 0.40 -12.12 2.07
CA LYS A 5 1.83 -12.03 2.39
C LYS A 5 2.44 -10.76 1.82
N LEU A 6 2.05 -10.42 0.59
CA LEU A 6 2.56 -9.21 -0.05
C LEU A 6 2.16 -7.96 0.72
N GLU A 7 0.92 -7.89 1.22
CA GLU A 7 0.48 -6.75 2.03
C GLU A 7 1.27 -6.66 3.34
N LEU A 8 1.55 -7.80 3.97
CA LEU A 8 2.36 -7.81 5.19
C LEU A 8 3.77 -7.30 4.92
N TYR A 9 4.38 -7.76 3.84
CA TYR A 9 5.72 -7.28 3.47
C TYR A 9 5.69 -5.79 3.15
N ALA A 10 4.68 -5.32 2.43
CA ALA A 10 4.54 -3.91 2.08
C ALA A 10 4.41 -3.05 3.34
N GLU A 11 3.62 -3.48 4.31
CA GLU A 11 3.45 -2.75 5.57
C GLU A 11 4.75 -2.68 6.37
N VAL A 12 5.49 -3.78 6.45
CA VAL A 12 6.78 -3.80 7.15
C VAL A 12 7.76 -2.85 6.46
N LEU A 13 7.87 -2.93 5.15
CA LEU A 13 8.78 -2.06 4.40
C LEU A 13 8.37 -0.59 4.54
N HIS A 14 7.08 -0.30 4.55
CA HIS A 14 6.58 1.06 4.74
C HIS A 14 6.95 1.60 6.12
N ALA A 15 6.78 0.78 7.15
CA ALA A 15 7.16 1.18 8.51
C ALA A 15 8.66 1.50 8.59
N LEU A 16 9.50 0.68 7.97
CA LEU A 16 10.94 0.86 7.97
C LEU A 16 11.42 1.99 7.05
N ALA A 17 10.58 2.44 6.13
CA ALA A 17 10.95 3.53 5.23
C ALA A 17 11.17 4.85 5.97
N LYS A 18 10.55 5.02 7.12
CA LYS A 18 10.65 6.24 7.92
C LYS A 18 11.93 6.28 8.74
N LYS A 19 12.27 5.18 9.39
CA LYS A 19 13.45 5.06 10.25
C LYS A 19 13.67 3.60 10.61
N PRO A 20 14.90 3.23 11.04
CA PRO A 20 15.12 1.90 11.58
C PRO A 20 14.26 1.66 12.83
N LEU A 21 13.76 0.45 12.99
CA LEU A 21 12.86 0.09 14.08
C LEU A 21 13.25 -1.25 14.66
N THR A 22 12.95 -1.42 15.96
CA THR A 22 13.05 -2.73 16.63
C THR A 22 11.86 -3.59 16.19
N ILE A 23 11.97 -4.92 16.43
CA ILE A 23 10.89 -5.84 16.09
C ILE A 23 9.60 -5.47 16.83
N ASP A 24 9.71 -5.06 18.09
CA ASP A 24 8.53 -4.69 18.88
C ASP A 24 7.82 -3.48 18.30
N SER A 25 8.59 -2.48 17.87
CA SER A 25 8.02 -1.29 17.22
C SER A 25 7.35 -1.62 15.91
N ILE A 26 7.94 -2.49 15.10
CA ILE A 26 7.34 -2.92 13.84
C ILE A 26 6.05 -3.68 14.10
N ALA A 27 6.07 -4.58 15.08
CA ALA A 27 4.89 -5.36 15.45
C ALA A 27 3.74 -4.44 15.87
N TYR A 28 4.05 -3.42 16.64
CA TYR A 28 3.06 -2.45 17.08
C TYR A 28 2.50 -1.64 15.90
N GLU A 29 3.35 -1.10 15.06
CA GLU A 29 2.89 -0.28 13.92
C GLU A 29 2.11 -1.09 12.89
N CYS A 30 2.51 -2.33 12.65
CA CYS A 30 1.86 -3.19 11.66
C CYS A 30 0.72 -4.02 12.25
N ASN A 31 0.51 -3.93 13.56
CA ASN A 31 -0.48 -4.73 14.27
C ASN A 31 -0.30 -6.22 13.94
N MET A 32 0.89 -6.72 14.19
CA MET A 32 1.31 -8.05 13.78
C MET A 32 1.93 -8.81 14.95
N ASP A 33 1.67 -10.12 15.00
CA ASP A 33 2.30 -10.97 16.00
C ASP A 33 3.82 -11.05 15.79
N CYS A 34 4.60 -10.97 16.87
CA CYS A 34 6.05 -10.97 16.79
C CYS A 34 6.63 -12.27 16.20
N VAL A 35 5.99 -13.39 16.40
CA VAL A 35 6.46 -14.66 15.85
C VAL A 35 6.34 -14.66 14.33
N ILE A 36 5.16 -14.26 13.84
CA ILE A 36 4.91 -14.15 12.40
C ILE A 36 5.82 -13.09 11.80
N LEU A 37 5.95 -11.96 12.48
CA LEU A 37 6.80 -10.87 12.03
C LEU A 37 8.26 -11.31 11.93
N GLY A 38 8.76 -12.07 12.89
CA GLY A 38 10.12 -12.59 12.84
C GLY A 38 10.38 -13.40 11.59
N GLN A 39 9.42 -14.26 11.20
CA GLN A 39 9.52 -15.04 9.99
C GLN A 39 9.55 -14.15 8.73
N ARG A 40 8.73 -13.10 8.72
CA ARG A 40 8.68 -12.16 7.59
C ARG A 40 9.97 -11.34 7.49
N LEU A 41 10.51 -10.92 8.62
CA LEU A 41 11.77 -10.18 8.66
C LEU A 41 12.93 -11.05 8.17
N ASP A 42 12.97 -12.31 8.55
CA ASP A 42 13.99 -13.24 8.06
C ASP A 42 13.93 -13.38 6.55
N PHE A 43 12.74 -13.52 6.00
CA PHE A 43 12.54 -13.59 4.54
C PHE A 43 13.05 -12.33 3.84
N LEU A 44 12.68 -11.18 4.37
CA LEU A 44 13.10 -9.90 3.80
C LEU A 44 14.62 -9.72 3.88
N ALA A 45 15.22 -10.11 4.99
CA ALA A 45 16.66 -10.03 5.16
C ALA A 45 17.39 -10.96 4.20
N LYS A 46 16.91 -12.19 4.01
CA LYS A 46 17.49 -13.14 3.07
C LYS A 46 17.45 -12.63 1.63
N ASN A 47 16.44 -11.85 1.30
CA ASN A 47 16.30 -11.29 -0.03
C ASN A 47 17.00 -9.93 -0.18
N GLY A 48 17.72 -9.50 0.84
CA GLY A 48 18.51 -8.27 0.77
C GLY A 48 17.68 -6.99 0.79
N LEU A 49 16.45 -7.05 1.30
CA LEU A 49 15.56 -5.89 1.36
C LEU A 49 15.70 -5.11 2.66
N ILE A 50 16.06 -5.80 3.73
CA ILE A 50 16.33 -5.19 5.03
C ILE A 50 17.65 -5.71 5.57
N GLN A 51 18.21 -4.96 6.50
CA GLN A 51 19.42 -5.36 7.21
C GLN A 51 19.20 -5.20 8.70
N GLN A 52 19.86 -6.04 9.47
CA GLN A 52 19.82 -6.02 10.91
C GLN A 52 20.97 -5.15 11.41
N GLU A 53 20.66 -4.20 12.26
CA GLU A 53 21.63 -3.34 12.90
C GLU A 53 21.68 -3.70 14.38
N ASN A 54 22.84 -4.19 14.83
CA ASN A 54 23.01 -4.62 16.21
C ASN A 54 23.61 -3.48 17.04
N TYR A 55 22.81 -2.98 17.98
CA TYR A 55 23.26 -2.02 18.98
C TYR A 55 23.48 -2.73 20.31
N PRO A 56 24.27 -2.16 21.22
CA PRO A 56 24.60 -2.85 22.48
C PRO A 56 23.40 -3.37 23.28
N LYS A 57 22.26 -2.69 23.21
CA LYS A 57 21.06 -3.08 23.95
C LYS A 57 19.86 -3.42 23.10
N LYS A 58 19.93 -3.19 21.79
CA LYS A 58 18.78 -3.35 20.90
C LYS A 58 19.23 -3.82 19.53
N THR A 59 18.38 -4.59 18.89
CA THR A 59 18.53 -4.91 17.48
C THR A 59 17.48 -4.13 16.72
N ARG A 60 17.89 -3.38 15.71
CA ARG A 60 17.00 -2.67 14.83
C ARG A 60 17.09 -3.21 13.41
N TYR A 61 16.03 -3.04 12.68
CA TYR A 61 15.98 -3.40 11.27
C TYR A 61 15.87 -2.12 10.45
N ALA A 62 16.56 -2.08 9.34
CA ALA A 62 16.57 -0.93 8.44
C ALA A 62 16.46 -1.39 6.99
N LEU A 63 15.90 -0.54 6.12
CA LEU A 63 15.85 -0.83 4.71
C LEU A 63 17.24 -0.72 4.08
N THR A 64 17.54 -1.66 3.20
CA THR A 64 18.68 -1.54 2.28
C THR A 64 18.27 -0.63 1.11
N LYS A 65 19.22 -0.30 0.23
CA LYS A 65 18.90 0.43 -1.00
C LYS A 65 17.85 -0.32 -1.84
N ARG A 66 18.03 -1.64 -1.94
CA ARG A 66 17.08 -2.50 -2.64
C ARG A 66 15.71 -2.46 -1.99
N GLY A 67 15.66 -2.51 -0.66
CA GLY A 67 14.41 -2.42 0.10
C GLY A 67 13.70 -1.09 -0.12
N LYS A 68 14.43 0.00 -0.17
CA LYS A 68 13.86 1.32 -0.45
C LYS A 68 13.23 1.37 -1.84
N ALA A 69 13.91 0.83 -2.83
CA ALA A 69 13.40 0.79 -4.20
C ALA A 69 12.12 -0.04 -4.30
N ILE A 70 12.12 -1.23 -3.69
CA ILE A 70 10.94 -2.10 -3.67
C ILE A 70 9.78 -1.44 -2.92
N SER A 71 10.06 -0.80 -1.79
CA SER A 71 9.03 -0.10 -1.01
C SER A 71 8.34 0.98 -1.83
N LYS A 72 9.10 1.78 -2.57
CA LYS A 72 8.54 2.80 -3.45
C LYS A 72 7.67 2.20 -4.54
N THR A 73 8.11 1.11 -5.14
CA THR A 73 7.35 0.41 -6.18
C THR A 73 6.03 -0.11 -5.63
N LEU A 74 6.05 -0.71 -4.45
CA LEU A 74 4.83 -1.24 -3.82
C LEU A 74 3.83 -0.14 -3.50
N VAL A 75 4.29 1.02 -3.03
CA VAL A 75 3.40 2.16 -2.77
C VAL A 75 2.72 2.62 -4.06
N ILE A 76 3.47 2.75 -5.13
CA ILE A 76 2.93 3.14 -6.44
C ILE A 76 1.92 2.10 -6.93
N THR A 77 2.26 0.82 -6.85
CA THR A 77 1.38 -0.26 -7.28
C THR A 77 0.06 -0.24 -6.51
N ARG A 78 0.10 -0.06 -5.20
CA ARG A 78 -1.12 0.02 -4.38
C ARG A 78 -2.00 1.19 -4.79
N ARG A 79 -1.41 2.33 -5.09
CA ARG A 79 -2.16 3.50 -5.55
C ARG A 79 -2.83 3.23 -6.89
N LEU A 80 -2.13 2.59 -7.81
CA LEU A 80 -2.69 2.24 -9.11
C LEU A 80 -3.85 1.24 -8.97
N GLU A 81 -3.70 0.23 -8.12
CA GLU A 81 -4.76 -0.74 -7.86
C GLU A 81 -6.01 -0.07 -7.29
N LYS A 82 -5.84 0.86 -6.37
CA LYS A 82 -6.98 1.62 -5.81
C LYS A 82 -7.67 2.44 -6.88
N LEU A 83 -6.93 3.10 -7.76
CA LEU A 83 -7.50 3.89 -8.84
C LEU A 83 -8.26 3.01 -9.82
N GLN A 84 -7.72 1.84 -10.15
CA GLN A 84 -8.41 0.89 -11.03
C GLN A 84 -9.71 0.39 -10.42
N THR A 85 -9.71 0.10 -9.12
CA THR A 85 -10.92 -0.33 -8.41
C THR A 85 -11.97 0.75 -8.42
N ILE A 86 -11.60 2.00 -8.15
CA ILE A 86 -12.52 3.13 -8.16
C ILE A 86 -13.09 3.33 -9.56
N SER A 87 -12.26 3.27 -10.58
CA SER A 87 -12.70 3.42 -11.96
C SER A 87 -13.73 2.36 -12.34
N LYS A 88 -13.45 1.11 -11.97
CA LYS A 88 -14.38 0.00 -12.22
C LYS A 88 -15.70 0.20 -11.49
N MET A 89 -15.67 0.64 -10.25
CA MET A 89 -16.87 0.90 -9.48
C MET A 89 -17.73 1.99 -10.13
N LEU A 90 -17.10 3.03 -10.64
CA LEU A 90 -17.79 4.11 -11.33
C LEU A 90 -18.42 3.63 -12.64
N ASP A 91 -17.70 2.83 -13.42
CA ASP A 91 -18.21 2.26 -14.65
C ASP A 91 -19.41 1.37 -14.37
N ASP A 92 -19.34 0.51 -13.37
CA ASP A 92 -20.44 -0.38 -12.98
C ASP A 92 -21.67 0.44 -12.55
N ALA A 93 -21.46 1.48 -11.77
CA ALA A 93 -22.55 2.35 -11.33
C ALA A 93 -23.24 3.05 -12.50
N LEU A 94 -22.47 3.53 -13.47
CA LEU A 94 -23.03 4.17 -14.65
C LEU A 94 -23.84 3.21 -15.50
N GLN A 95 -23.40 1.95 -15.60
CA GLN A 95 -24.12 0.94 -16.35
C GLN A 95 -25.42 0.52 -15.70
N THR A 96 -25.49 0.54 -14.37
CA THR A 96 -26.67 0.12 -13.61
C THR A 96 -27.69 1.23 -13.36
N LEU A 97 -27.41 2.45 -13.80
CA LEU A 97 -28.28 3.60 -13.62
C LEU A 97 -28.73 4.12 -14.98
N PRO A 98 -29.80 3.54 -15.55
CA PRO A 98 -30.30 3.95 -16.88
C PRO A 98 -30.63 5.43 -17.00
N ALA A 99 -31.13 6.02 -15.90
CA ALA A 99 -31.46 7.44 -15.88
C ALA A 99 -30.26 8.32 -16.18
N LEU A 100 -29.07 7.93 -15.68
CA LEU A 100 -27.84 8.67 -15.97
C LEU A 100 -27.43 8.50 -17.44
N SER A 101 -27.67 7.34 -18.01
CA SER A 101 -27.42 7.11 -19.43
C SER A 101 -28.30 7.99 -20.31
N GLU A 102 -29.55 8.16 -19.94
CA GLU A 102 -30.48 9.04 -20.66
C GLU A 102 -30.04 10.49 -20.59
N TYR A 103 -29.61 10.93 -19.41
CA TYR A 103 -29.06 12.26 -19.25
C TYR A 103 -27.71 12.44 -19.95
N GLY A 104 -27.05 11.34 -20.25
CA GLY A 104 -25.77 11.36 -20.96
C GLY A 104 -25.87 12.01 -22.33
N GLU A 105 -26.97 11.80 -23.04
CA GLU A 105 -27.21 12.44 -24.32
C GLU A 105 -27.45 13.93 -24.18
N GLY A 106 -28.16 14.31 -23.13
CA GLY A 106 -28.44 15.70 -22.85
C GLY A 106 -27.40 16.41 -22.02
N LYS A 107 -26.37 15.72 -21.57
CA LYS A 107 -25.33 16.20 -20.67
C LYS A 107 -25.88 16.78 -19.35
N PRO A 108 -25.34 16.37 -18.21
CA PRO A 108 -25.69 16.96 -16.92
C PRO A 108 -25.35 18.46 -16.88
N ARG A 109 -26.07 19.22 -16.10
CA ARG A 109 -25.82 20.65 -15.96
C ARG A 109 -24.39 20.97 -15.52
N TRP A 110 -23.88 20.21 -14.59
CA TRP A 110 -22.52 20.43 -14.10
C TRP A 110 -21.49 20.22 -15.19
N THR A 111 -21.70 19.30 -16.13
CA THR A 111 -20.82 19.08 -17.25
C THR A 111 -20.84 20.26 -18.21
N ARG A 112 -22.02 20.82 -18.47
CA ARG A 112 -22.15 21.99 -19.34
C ARG A 112 -21.44 23.19 -18.77
N ARG A 113 -21.53 23.42 -17.45
CA ARG A 113 -20.80 24.49 -16.82
C ARG A 113 -19.31 24.36 -17.01
N ASN A 114 -18.80 23.16 -16.86
CA ASN A 114 -17.39 22.91 -17.04
C ASN A 114 -16.94 23.14 -18.48
N GLU A 115 -17.80 22.86 -19.42
CA GLU A 115 -17.52 23.10 -20.84
C GLU A 115 -17.45 24.60 -21.18
N ASN A 116 -18.11 25.42 -20.42
CA ASN A 116 -18.15 26.86 -20.64
C ASN A 116 -16.95 27.59 -20.04
N TYR A 117 -16.10 26.92 -19.36
CA TYR A 117 -14.90 27.50 -18.75
C TYR A 117 -13.74 27.62 -19.73
#